data_658499a699aca3d65621089b3ae69a2a
#
_entry.id   658499a699aca3d65621089b3ae69a2a
#
_cell.length_a   1.000
_cell.length_b   1.000
_cell.length_c   1.000
_cell.angle_alpha   90.00
_cell.angle_beta   90.00
_cell.angle_gamma   90.00
#
_symmetry.space_group_name_H-M   'P 1'
#
loop_
_entity.id
_entity.type
_entity.pdbx_description
1 polymer ?
#
loop_
_entity_poly.entity_id
_entity_poly.type
_entity_poly.pdbx_seq_one_letter_code
_entity_poly.pdbx_strand_id
1 'polypeptide(L)'
;MTLAAIVFDFDGLIVDTENPGFISWQEIYQAFGATLHIDDWRDATGYVAGFDPAIHLEKVLGRRLDWSQLIPKRDARNWELTLQARVLPGIEPLMRSARERHLRIGVASNSGNGWVEGGLLRLGLREFVDTVVTRDMVINPKPAPDIYLKTVQTLQVEPGNAVALEDSEPGCRSANRAGLKTVAIPNRFSERQDLTVADLIVKSAVELNLERLAALVAEQRR
;
A
#
# COMPACT_ATOMS: atom_id res chain seq x y z
N MET A 1 -17.19 -8.16 -19.31
CA MET A 1 -16.05 -7.28 -19.02
C MET A 1 -14.78 -8.06 -19.25
N THR A 2 -13.69 -7.44 -19.68
CA THR A 2 -12.41 -8.11 -19.98
C THR A 2 -11.32 -7.42 -19.17
N LEU A 3 -10.47 -8.17 -18.49
CA LEU A 3 -9.34 -7.61 -17.75
C LEU A 3 -8.42 -6.84 -18.72
N ALA A 4 -8.23 -5.55 -18.47
CA ALA A 4 -7.40 -4.65 -19.27
C ALA A 4 -6.25 -4.02 -18.47
N ALA A 5 -6.40 -3.90 -17.15
CA ALA A 5 -5.38 -3.31 -16.29
C ALA A 5 -5.32 -3.98 -14.91
N ILE A 6 -4.12 -3.92 -14.32
CA ILE A 6 -3.92 -4.19 -12.89
C ILE A 6 -3.33 -2.93 -12.27
N VAL A 7 -3.92 -2.46 -11.17
CA VAL A 7 -3.45 -1.31 -10.41
C VAL A 7 -2.98 -1.78 -9.04
N PHE A 8 -1.72 -1.58 -8.76
CA PHE A 8 -1.09 -1.99 -7.50
C PHE A 8 -1.05 -0.81 -6.52
N ASP A 9 -1.38 -1.04 -5.26
CA ASP A 9 -0.86 -0.19 -4.20
C ASP A 9 0.66 -0.37 -4.10
N PHE A 10 1.35 0.49 -3.35
CA PHE A 10 2.80 0.44 -3.21
C PHE A 10 3.22 -0.05 -1.82
N ASP A 11 2.85 0.70 -0.78
CA ASP A 11 3.31 0.49 0.60
C ASP A 11 2.55 -0.66 1.28
N GLY A 12 3.25 -1.67 1.75
CA GLY A 12 2.62 -2.86 2.34
C GLY A 12 2.11 -3.89 1.33
N LEU A 13 2.09 -3.56 0.01
CA LEU A 13 1.67 -4.45 -1.06
C LEU A 13 2.82 -4.83 -2.02
N ILE A 14 3.44 -3.85 -2.69
CA ILE A 14 4.61 -4.13 -3.56
C ILE A 14 5.82 -4.43 -2.70
N VAL A 15 5.99 -3.68 -1.63
CA VAL A 15 7.11 -3.77 -0.70
C VAL A 15 6.62 -3.55 0.74
N ASP A 16 7.14 -4.32 1.69
CA ASP A 16 6.84 -4.13 3.12
C ASP A 16 7.58 -2.89 3.63
N THR A 17 6.89 -1.76 3.67
CA THR A 17 7.36 -0.49 4.24
C THR A 17 6.83 -0.25 5.65
N GLU A 18 5.79 -0.98 6.06
CA GLU A 18 5.18 -0.88 7.39
C GLU A 18 6.09 -1.44 8.49
N ASN A 19 6.73 -2.58 8.22
CA ASN A 19 7.64 -3.21 9.17
C ASN A 19 8.86 -2.35 9.51
N PRO A 20 9.59 -1.74 8.55
CA PRO A 20 10.60 -0.72 8.82
C PRO A 20 10.09 0.43 9.68
N GLY A 21 8.91 0.95 9.37
CA GLY A 21 8.24 2.00 10.16
C GLY A 21 8.05 1.59 11.61
N PHE A 22 7.44 0.44 11.83
CA PHE A 22 7.19 -0.11 13.16
C PHE A 22 8.49 -0.35 13.94
N ILE A 23 9.49 -1.01 13.34
CA ILE A 23 10.77 -1.31 13.99
C ILE A 23 11.48 -0.02 14.40
N SER A 24 11.57 0.97 13.53
CA SER A 24 12.25 2.23 13.82
C SER A 24 11.61 3.00 14.99
N TRP A 25 10.29 2.94 15.13
CA TRP A 25 9.59 3.47 16.30
C TRP A 25 9.77 2.59 17.53
N GLN A 26 9.75 1.27 17.39
CA GLN A 26 9.97 0.35 18.50
C GLN A 26 11.35 0.55 19.14
N GLU A 27 12.38 0.80 18.33
CA GLU A 27 13.73 1.12 18.80
C GLU A 27 13.74 2.44 19.62
N ILE A 28 12.97 3.46 19.21
CA ILE A 28 12.81 4.71 20.00
C ILE A 28 12.14 4.41 21.34
N TYR A 29 11.04 3.66 21.35
CA TYR A 29 10.36 3.30 22.61
C TYR A 29 11.29 2.56 23.55
N GLN A 30 12.02 1.56 23.06
CA GLN A 30 12.99 0.77 23.86
C GLN A 30 14.10 1.64 24.47
N ALA A 31 14.59 2.65 23.76
CA ALA A 31 15.59 3.58 24.28
C ALA A 31 15.10 4.38 25.50
N PHE A 32 13.78 4.50 25.69
CA PHE A 32 13.14 5.14 26.84
C PHE A 32 12.56 4.14 27.84
N GLY A 33 12.83 2.82 27.70
CA GLY A 33 12.31 1.77 28.58
C GLY A 33 10.82 1.49 28.39
N ALA A 34 10.23 1.93 27.27
CA ALA A 34 8.83 1.71 26.91
C ALA A 34 8.69 0.62 25.83
N THR A 35 7.47 0.15 25.62
CA THR A 35 7.15 -0.84 24.57
C THR A 35 6.09 -0.28 23.64
N LEU A 36 6.35 -0.33 22.35
CA LEU A 36 5.33 -0.09 21.32
C LEU A 36 4.71 -1.45 20.94
N HIS A 37 3.43 -1.61 21.21
CA HIS A 37 2.71 -2.82 20.83
C HIS A 37 2.23 -2.74 19.38
N ILE A 38 2.21 -3.89 18.71
CA ILE A 38 1.77 -3.98 17.32
C ILE A 38 0.29 -3.57 17.15
N ASP A 39 -0.52 -3.78 18.19
CA ASP A 39 -1.94 -3.41 18.15
C ASP A 39 -2.14 -1.89 18.10
N ASP A 40 -1.28 -1.11 18.79
CA ASP A 40 -1.30 0.36 18.69
C ASP A 40 -0.95 0.84 17.27
N TRP A 41 0.02 0.16 16.61
CA TRP A 41 0.45 0.47 15.26
C TRP A 41 -0.59 0.12 14.20
N ARG A 42 -1.33 -0.98 14.39
CA ARG A 42 -2.38 -1.44 13.46
C ARG A 42 -3.48 -0.41 13.26
N ASP A 43 -3.83 0.35 14.30
CA ASP A 43 -4.87 1.38 14.24
C ASP A 43 -4.47 2.58 13.35
N ALA A 44 -3.17 2.71 13.01
CA ALA A 44 -2.64 3.75 12.14
C ALA A 44 -2.46 3.33 10.68
N THR A 45 -2.33 2.02 10.42
CA THR A 45 -1.95 1.51 9.09
C THR A 45 -2.98 1.84 8.02
N GLY A 46 -2.53 2.45 6.92
CA GLY A 46 -3.38 2.82 5.78
C GLY A 46 -4.14 4.15 5.95
N TYR A 47 -4.20 4.75 7.14
CA TYR A 47 -4.88 6.03 7.38
C TYR A 47 -3.88 7.19 7.39
N VAL A 48 -4.29 8.34 6.80
CA VAL A 48 -3.50 9.59 6.81
C VAL A 48 -3.51 10.24 8.19
N ALA A 49 -4.59 10.06 8.95
CA ALA A 49 -4.72 10.53 10.34
C ALA A 49 -5.07 9.35 11.23
N GLY A 50 -4.24 9.07 12.23
CA GLY A 50 -4.41 7.94 13.13
C GLY A 50 -3.50 8.07 14.34
N PHE A 51 -3.01 6.96 14.81
CA PHE A 51 -2.08 6.85 15.92
C PHE A 51 -0.77 7.62 15.65
N ASP A 52 -0.42 8.54 16.55
CA ASP A 52 0.86 9.24 16.54
C ASP A 52 1.78 8.64 17.61
N PRO A 53 2.82 7.90 17.19
CA PRO A 53 3.70 7.21 18.14
C PRO A 53 4.53 8.18 18.99
N ALA A 54 4.80 9.41 18.51
CA ALA A 54 5.51 10.41 19.30
C ALA A 54 4.65 10.90 20.48
N ILE A 55 3.40 11.28 20.18
CA ILE A 55 2.42 11.70 21.20
C ILE A 55 2.13 10.55 22.18
N HIS A 56 1.99 9.34 21.66
CA HIS A 56 1.73 8.15 22.49
C HIS A 56 2.90 7.89 23.46
N LEU A 57 4.15 7.94 22.98
CA LEU A 57 5.33 7.75 23.85
C LEU A 57 5.40 8.80 24.96
N GLU A 58 5.17 10.08 24.66
CA GLU A 58 5.12 11.14 25.68
C GLU A 58 4.07 10.88 26.74
N LYS A 59 2.89 10.38 26.33
CA LYS A 59 1.79 10.00 27.24
C LYS A 59 2.22 8.84 28.14
N VAL A 60 2.86 7.81 27.58
CA VAL A 60 3.38 6.66 28.35
C VAL A 60 4.43 7.09 29.37
N LEU A 61 5.31 8.02 28.99
CA LEU A 61 6.39 8.50 29.84
C LEU A 61 5.96 9.59 30.84
N GLY A 62 4.78 10.18 30.66
CA GLY A 62 4.28 11.31 31.45
C GLY A 62 5.10 12.61 31.29
N ARG A 63 5.85 12.76 30.20
CA ARG A 63 6.71 13.93 29.92
C ARG A 63 6.89 14.20 28.44
N ARG A 64 7.22 15.44 28.11
CA ARG A 64 7.61 15.84 26.74
C ARG A 64 9.02 15.36 26.41
N LEU A 65 9.25 15.10 25.12
CA LEU A 65 10.55 14.71 24.55
C LEU A 65 11.02 15.78 23.54
N ASP A 66 12.33 15.84 23.35
CA ASP A 66 12.90 16.65 22.26
C ASP A 66 12.95 15.83 20.97
N TRP A 67 11.92 16.00 20.16
CA TRP A 67 11.78 15.31 18.88
C TRP A 67 12.72 15.83 17.80
N SER A 68 13.34 16.99 17.98
CA SER A 68 14.26 17.58 16.99
C SER A 68 15.47 16.68 16.68
N GLN A 69 15.90 15.89 17.66
CA GLN A 69 17.00 14.92 17.54
C GLN A 69 16.54 13.49 17.28
N LEU A 70 15.35 13.13 17.78
CA LEU A 70 14.84 11.77 17.70
C LEU A 70 14.26 11.44 16.33
N ILE A 71 13.47 12.36 15.75
CA ILE A 71 12.85 12.13 14.43
C ILE A 71 13.88 11.92 13.32
N PRO A 72 14.94 12.76 13.18
CA PRO A 72 15.95 12.51 12.15
C PRO A 72 16.66 11.16 12.30
N LYS A 73 16.93 10.71 13.53
CA LYS A 73 17.53 9.38 13.77
C LYS A 73 16.58 8.24 13.39
N ARG A 74 15.32 8.37 13.80
CA ARG A 74 14.25 7.42 13.44
C ARG A 74 14.07 7.35 11.92
N ASP A 75 14.04 8.48 11.25
CA ASP A 75 13.85 8.53 9.81
C ASP A 75 15.03 7.91 9.06
N ALA A 76 16.26 8.18 9.50
CA ALA A 76 17.45 7.54 8.95
C ALA A 76 17.41 6.01 9.15
N ARG A 77 16.98 5.55 10.33
CA ARG A 77 16.83 4.12 10.62
C ARG A 77 15.73 3.46 9.81
N ASN A 78 14.57 4.11 9.69
CA ASN A 78 13.48 3.66 8.84
C ASN A 78 13.93 3.53 7.39
N TRP A 79 14.65 4.52 6.89
CA TRP A 79 15.20 4.50 5.53
C TRP A 79 16.18 3.34 5.31
N GLU A 80 17.12 3.13 6.25
CA GLU A 80 18.06 2.02 6.21
C GLU A 80 17.34 0.67 6.11
N LEU A 81 16.33 0.44 6.95
CA LEU A 81 15.53 -0.78 6.95
C LEU A 81 14.74 -0.94 5.65
N THR A 82 14.15 0.15 5.15
CA THR A 82 13.39 0.14 3.89
C THR A 82 14.27 -0.17 2.69
N LEU A 83 15.53 0.29 2.67
CA LEU A 83 16.47 -0.06 1.61
C LEU A 83 16.78 -1.56 1.54
N GLN A 84 16.62 -2.29 2.63
CA GLN A 84 16.80 -3.74 2.69
C GLN A 84 15.55 -4.52 2.28
N ALA A 85 14.37 -3.85 2.28
CA ALA A 85 13.11 -4.48 1.91
C ALA A 85 13.10 -4.88 0.42
N ARG A 86 12.57 -6.06 0.16
CA ARG A 86 12.45 -6.66 -1.19
C ARG A 86 11.00 -6.62 -1.65
N VAL A 87 10.82 -6.86 -2.94
CA VAL A 87 9.49 -7.07 -3.54
C VAL A 87 8.79 -8.22 -2.81
N LEU A 88 7.52 -8.01 -2.45
CA LEU A 88 6.71 -9.05 -1.81
C LEU A 88 6.43 -10.22 -2.76
N PRO A 89 6.31 -11.44 -2.22
CA PRO A 89 6.15 -12.66 -3.03
C PRO A 89 4.94 -12.58 -3.97
N GLY A 90 5.14 -12.96 -5.23
CA GLY A 90 4.09 -13.01 -6.27
C GLY A 90 3.89 -11.71 -7.04
N ILE A 91 4.37 -10.56 -6.56
CA ILE A 91 4.16 -9.25 -7.21
C ILE A 91 4.92 -9.16 -8.54
N GLU A 92 6.23 -9.36 -8.55
CA GLU A 92 7.02 -9.28 -9.79
C GLU A 92 6.58 -10.31 -10.84
N PRO A 93 6.38 -11.61 -10.52
CA PRO A 93 5.84 -12.57 -11.47
C PRO A 93 4.50 -12.16 -12.08
N LEU A 94 3.61 -11.57 -11.27
CA LEU A 94 2.30 -11.11 -11.75
C LEU A 94 2.44 -9.91 -12.68
N MET A 95 3.31 -8.92 -12.36
CA MET A 95 3.60 -7.79 -13.24
C MET A 95 4.19 -8.25 -14.57
N ARG A 96 5.14 -9.18 -14.55
CA ARG A 96 5.75 -9.77 -15.73
C ARG A 96 4.70 -10.46 -16.61
N SER A 97 3.88 -11.32 -16.03
CA SER A 97 2.79 -12.00 -16.76
C SER A 97 1.78 -11.01 -17.36
N ALA A 98 1.46 -9.92 -16.64
CA ALA A 98 0.58 -8.88 -17.15
C ALA A 98 1.18 -8.18 -18.38
N ARG A 99 2.49 -7.87 -18.37
CA ARG A 99 3.19 -7.28 -19.53
C ARG A 99 3.22 -8.23 -20.73
N GLU A 100 3.48 -9.51 -20.52
CA GLU A 100 3.46 -10.53 -21.59
C GLU A 100 2.08 -10.66 -22.26
N ARG A 101 0.99 -10.38 -21.52
CA ARG A 101 -0.38 -10.35 -22.03
C ARG A 101 -0.84 -8.95 -22.44
N HIS A 102 0.07 -7.97 -22.54
CA HIS A 102 -0.21 -6.58 -22.93
C HIS A 102 -1.24 -5.87 -22.05
N LEU A 103 -1.40 -6.29 -20.79
CA LEU A 103 -2.22 -5.56 -19.83
C LEU A 103 -1.52 -4.27 -19.39
N ARG A 104 -2.30 -3.25 -19.09
CA ARG A 104 -1.80 -2.02 -18.49
C ARG A 104 -1.51 -2.22 -17.01
N ILE A 105 -0.44 -1.58 -16.53
CA ILE A 105 -0.06 -1.63 -15.13
C ILE A 105 0.04 -0.22 -14.57
N GLY A 106 -0.74 0.05 -13.53
CA GLY A 106 -0.68 1.28 -12.74
C GLY A 106 -0.19 1.03 -11.33
N VAL A 107 0.37 2.07 -10.71
CA VAL A 107 0.61 2.13 -9.27
C VAL A 107 -0.16 3.31 -8.69
N ALA A 108 -0.91 3.08 -7.61
CA ALA A 108 -1.77 4.04 -6.94
C ALA A 108 -1.45 4.07 -5.43
N SER A 109 -0.82 5.13 -4.90
CA SER A 109 -0.33 5.18 -3.52
C SER A 109 -0.68 6.49 -2.79
N ASN A 110 -0.95 6.38 -1.48
CA ASN A 110 -1.05 7.55 -0.58
C ASN A 110 0.32 8.14 -0.19
N SER A 111 1.42 7.56 -0.64
CA SER A 111 2.76 8.12 -0.46
C SER A 111 3.08 9.21 -1.49
N GLY A 112 4.16 9.95 -1.27
CA GLY A 112 4.61 10.98 -2.22
C GLY A 112 5.30 10.38 -3.45
N ASN A 113 5.26 11.10 -4.56
CA ASN A 113 5.76 10.62 -5.85
C ASN A 113 7.23 10.18 -5.82
N GLY A 114 8.10 10.98 -5.19
CA GLY A 114 9.53 10.65 -5.09
C GLY A 114 9.81 9.33 -4.35
N TRP A 115 8.98 9.01 -3.34
CA TRP A 115 9.06 7.76 -2.60
C TRP A 115 8.70 6.56 -3.48
N VAL A 116 7.57 6.62 -4.17
CA VAL A 116 7.05 5.53 -4.99
C VAL A 116 7.95 5.29 -6.21
N GLU A 117 8.29 6.34 -6.95
CA GLU A 117 9.18 6.25 -8.13
C GLU A 117 10.57 5.74 -7.73
N GLY A 118 11.17 6.28 -6.66
CA GLY A 118 12.46 5.82 -6.15
C GLY A 118 12.43 4.36 -5.70
N GLY A 119 11.34 3.94 -5.06
CA GLY A 119 11.13 2.56 -4.65
C GLY A 119 11.01 1.60 -5.85
N LEU A 120 10.20 1.94 -6.85
CA LEU A 120 10.05 1.15 -8.07
C LEU A 120 11.37 1.00 -8.84
N LEU A 121 12.15 2.08 -8.96
CA LEU A 121 13.49 2.05 -9.58
C LEU A 121 14.44 1.14 -8.80
N ARG A 122 14.52 1.31 -7.48
CA ARG A 122 15.37 0.49 -6.60
C ARG A 122 15.04 -1.00 -6.67
N LEU A 123 13.74 -1.32 -6.77
CA LEU A 123 13.24 -2.70 -6.83
C LEU A 123 13.32 -3.31 -8.24
N GLY A 124 13.69 -2.54 -9.27
CA GLY A 124 13.72 -3.00 -10.66
C GLY A 124 12.36 -3.22 -11.28
N LEU A 125 11.30 -2.59 -10.74
CA LEU A 125 9.92 -2.77 -11.19
C LEU A 125 9.40 -1.62 -12.06
N ARG A 126 10.14 -0.50 -12.13
CA ARG A 126 9.67 0.70 -12.85
C ARG A 126 9.37 0.45 -14.33
N GLU A 127 10.12 -0.43 -14.97
CA GLU A 127 9.95 -0.78 -16.38
C GLU A 127 8.63 -1.51 -16.68
N PHE A 128 8.02 -2.16 -15.69
CA PHE A 128 6.72 -2.80 -15.85
C PHE A 128 5.54 -1.83 -15.76
N VAL A 129 5.73 -0.63 -15.19
CA VAL A 129 4.66 0.29 -14.80
C VAL A 129 4.41 1.34 -15.88
N ASP A 130 3.18 1.43 -16.40
CA ASP A 130 2.76 2.45 -17.38
C ASP A 130 2.51 3.81 -16.72
N THR A 131 1.95 3.84 -15.50
CA THR A 131 1.66 5.07 -14.76
C THR A 131 1.80 4.91 -13.25
N VAL A 132 2.25 5.97 -12.60
CA VAL A 132 2.27 6.11 -11.13
C VAL A 132 1.39 7.30 -10.78
N VAL A 133 0.41 7.10 -9.90
CA VAL A 133 -0.43 8.16 -9.34
C VAL A 133 -0.31 8.15 -7.83
N THR A 134 0.05 9.29 -7.27
CA THR A 134 0.30 9.46 -5.84
C THR A 134 -0.59 10.53 -5.23
N ARG A 135 -0.63 10.63 -3.90
CA ARG A 135 -1.42 11.64 -3.20
C ARG A 135 -1.13 13.07 -3.66
N ASP A 136 0.09 13.35 -4.11
CA ASP A 136 0.50 14.68 -4.57
C ASP A 136 -0.19 15.10 -5.88
N MET A 137 -0.84 14.14 -6.56
CA MET A 137 -1.47 14.32 -7.85
C MET A 137 -3.00 14.41 -7.78
N VAL A 138 -3.58 14.32 -6.59
CA VAL A 138 -5.04 14.31 -6.37
C VAL A 138 -5.42 15.26 -5.23
N ILE A 139 -6.71 15.64 -5.17
CA ILE A 139 -7.24 16.48 -4.09
C ILE A 139 -7.50 15.64 -2.86
N ASN A 140 -8.16 14.49 -3.05
CA ASN A 140 -8.56 13.63 -1.95
C ASN A 140 -7.82 12.29 -2.05
N PRO A 141 -6.91 11.98 -1.09
CA PRO A 141 -6.22 10.68 -1.05
C PRO A 141 -7.18 9.56 -0.60
N LYS A 142 -6.72 8.29 -0.65
CA LYS A 142 -7.48 7.15 -0.11
C LYS A 142 -7.93 7.47 1.34
N PRO A 143 -9.19 7.18 1.68
CA PRO A 143 -10.16 6.29 1.04
C PRO A 143 -11.07 6.95 -0.02
N ALA A 144 -10.78 8.19 -0.48
CA ALA A 144 -11.47 8.75 -1.63
C ALA A 144 -11.05 8.04 -2.93
N PRO A 145 -11.92 8.00 -3.96
CA PRO A 145 -11.63 7.24 -5.18
C PRO A 145 -10.63 7.90 -6.12
N ASP A 146 -10.23 9.14 -5.86
CA ASP A 146 -9.54 10.05 -6.78
C ASP A 146 -8.25 9.43 -7.37
N ILE A 147 -7.43 8.76 -6.54
CA ILE A 147 -6.17 8.14 -6.97
C ILE A 147 -6.44 7.03 -7.99
N TYR A 148 -7.39 6.13 -7.71
CA TYR A 148 -7.72 5.04 -8.62
C TYR A 148 -8.40 5.52 -9.88
N LEU A 149 -9.34 6.47 -9.80
CA LEU A 149 -9.98 7.08 -10.96
C LEU A 149 -8.94 7.72 -11.88
N LYS A 150 -8.03 8.52 -11.32
CA LYS A 150 -6.95 9.13 -12.10
C LYS A 150 -6.02 8.10 -12.72
N THR A 151 -5.72 7.00 -12.01
CA THR A 151 -4.88 5.93 -12.53
C THR A 151 -5.51 5.28 -13.75
N VAL A 152 -6.77 4.81 -13.66
CA VAL A 152 -7.43 4.15 -14.80
C VAL A 152 -7.68 5.11 -15.96
N GLN A 153 -7.97 6.40 -15.68
CA GLN A 153 -8.06 7.43 -16.70
C GLN A 153 -6.74 7.61 -17.47
N THR A 154 -5.61 7.67 -16.74
CA THR A 154 -4.29 7.78 -17.38
C THR A 154 -3.93 6.55 -18.20
N LEU A 155 -4.33 5.36 -17.74
CA LEU A 155 -4.18 4.10 -18.46
C LEU A 155 -5.14 3.96 -19.64
N GLN A 156 -6.14 4.84 -19.77
CA GLN A 156 -7.23 4.77 -20.77
C GLN A 156 -8.03 3.46 -20.68
N VAL A 157 -8.34 3.04 -19.45
CA VAL A 157 -9.08 1.80 -19.15
C VAL A 157 -10.35 2.14 -18.37
N GLU A 158 -11.46 1.51 -18.75
CA GLU A 158 -12.70 1.59 -17.98
C GLU A 158 -12.52 0.94 -16.58
N PRO A 159 -12.98 1.58 -15.50
CA PRO A 159 -12.79 1.07 -14.14
C PRO A 159 -13.21 -0.39 -13.95
N GLY A 160 -14.35 -0.79 -14.52
CA GLY A 160 -14.84 -2.17 -14.44
C GLY A 160 -13.99 -3.22 -15.16
N ASN A 161 -13.02 -2.80 -15.99
CA ASN A 161 -12.05 -3.67 -16.66
C ASN A 161 -10.69 -3.68 -15.97
N ALA A 162 -10.58 -3.09 -14.77
CA ALA A 162 -9.36 -3.06 -13.97
C ALA A 162 -9.54 -3.78 -12.64
N VAL A 163 -8.44 -4.36 -12.15
CA VAL A 163 -8.34 -4.93 -10.80
C VAL A 163 -7.35 -4.11 -10.00
N ALA A 164 -7.74 -3.70 -8.80
CA ALA A 164 -6.85 -3.14 -7.79
C ALA A 164 -6.34 -4.24 -6.86
N LEU A 165 -5.04 -4.23 -6.55
CA LEU A 165 -4.44 -5.04 -5.51
C LEU A 165 -4.07 -4.11 -4.36
N GLU A 166 -4.52 -4.43 -3.16
CA GLU A 166 -4.43 -3.60 -1.96
C GLU A 166 -4.12 -4.41 -0.71
N ASP A 167 -3.51 -3.77 0.28
CA ASP A 167 -3.25 -4.40 1.56
C ASP A 167 -4.16 -3.90 2.69
N SER A 168 -4.82 -2.75 2.50
CA SER A 168 -5.49 -1.97 3.54
C SER A 168 -6.97 -1.70 3.27
N GLU A 169 -7.75 -1.50 4.35
CA GLU A 169 -9.17 -1.12 4.26
C GLU A 169 -9.37 0.20 3.50
N PRO A 170 -8.64 1.31 3.81
CA PRO A 170 -8.82 2.57 3.09
C PRO A 170 -8.54 2.45 1.60
N GLY A 171 -7.55 1.66 1.23
CA GLY A 171 -7.20 1.40 -0.16
C GLY A 171 -8.26 0.58 -0.86
N CYS A 172 -8.74 -0.51 -0.26
CA CYS A 172 -9.83 -1.32 -0.78
C CYS A 172 -11.11 -0.49 -0.99
N ARG A 173 -11.46 0.38 -0.03
CA ARG A 173 -12.61 1.30 -0.17
C ARG A 173 -12.43 2.29 -1.30
N SER A 174 -11.22 2.82 -1.47
CA SER A 174 -10.88 3.76 -2.54
C SER A 174 -11.05 3.12 -3.92
N ALA A 175 -10.47 1.93 -4.13
CA ALA A 175 -10.55 1.19 -5.38
C ALA A 175 -12.00 0.77 -5.72
N ASN A 176 -12.72 0.28 -4.70
CA ASN A 176 -14.12 -0.11 -4.85
C ASN A 176 -15.02 1.08 -5.24
N ARG A 177 -14.85 2.24 -4.57
CA ARG A 177 -15.57 3.48 -4.91
C ARG A 177 -15.23 4.00 -6.30
N ALA A 178 -14.04 3.74 -6.79
CA ALA A 178 -13.61 4.07 -8.15
C ALA A 178 -14.18 3.11 -9.20
N GLY A 179 -14.84 2.03 -8.80
CA GLY A 179 -15.47 1.06 -9.70
C GLY A 179 -14.55 -0.08 -10.14
N LEU A 180 -13.33 -0.19 -9.61
CA LEU A 180 -12.44 -1.31 -9.90
C LEU A 180 -12.88 -2.56 -9.12
N LYS A 181 -12.58 -3.74 -9.66
CA LYS A 181 -12.55 -4.96 -8.85
C LYS A 181 -11.37 -4.89 -7.88
N THR A 182 -11.55 -5.37 -6.66
CA THR A 182 -10.56 -5.18 -5.60
C THR A 182 -10.16 -6.52 -5.00
N VAL A 183 -8.87 -6.78 -4.95
CA VAL A 183 -8.27 -7.92 -4.25
C VAL A 183 -7.50 -7.39 -3.04
N ALA A 184 -7.87 -7.83 -1.85
CA ALA A 184 -7.14 -7.53 -0.62
C ALA A 184 -6.08 -8.59 -0.36
N ILE A 185 -4.86 -8.14 -0.03
CA ILE A 185 -3.71 -8.97 0.35
C ILE A 185 -3.17 -8.43 1.67
N PRO A 186 -3.83 -8.72 2.80
CA PRO A 186 -3.46 -8.14 4.08
C PRO A 186 -2.08 -8.61 4.54
N ASN A 187 -1.37 -7.70 5.19
CA ASN A 187 -0.16 -7.99 5.94
C ASN A 187 -0.45 -8.01 7.46
N ARG A 188 0.56 -8.27 8.29
CA ARG A 188 0.40 -8.38 9.75
C ARG A 188 -0.15 -7.13 10.44
N PHE A 189 -0.09 -5.96 9.78
CA PHE A 189 -0.59 -4.70 10.32
C PHE A 189 -2.03 -4.43 9.91
N SER A 190 -2.45 -4.90 8.74
CA SER A 190 -3.79 -4.68 8.18
C SER A 190 -4.74 -5.88 8.31
N GLU A 191 -4.27 -7.05 8.75
CA GLU A 191 -5.07 -8.29 8.84
C GLU A 191 -6.32 -8.23 9.73
N ARG A 192 -6.40 -7.22 10.65
CA ARG A 192 -7.56 -6.99 11.53
C ARG A 192 -8.51 -5.92 11.02
N GLN A 193 -8.17 -5.24 9.91
CA GLN A 193 -9.04 -4.25 9.30
C GLN A 193 -10.24 -4.92 8.62
N ASP A 194 -11.32 -4.17 8.40
CA ASP A 194 -12.49 -4.65 7.66
C ASP A 194 -12.21 -4.69 6.16
N LEU A 195 -11.69 -5.81 5.70
CA LEU A 195 -11.40 -6.06 4.29
C LEU A 195 -12.57 -6.69 3.52
N THR A 196 -13.76 -6.82 4.14
CA THR A 196 -14.96 -7.39 3.49
C THR A 196 -15.47 -6.53 2.34
N VAL A 197 -14.98 -5.30 2.22
CA VAL A 197 -15.23 -4.41 1.07
C VAL A 197 -14.53 -4.86 -0.21
N ALA A 198 -13.52 -5.71 -0.13
CA ALA A 198 -12.84 -6.27 -1.29
C ALA A 198 -13.69 -7.39 -1.95
N ASP A 199 -13.61 -7.52 -3.27
CA ASP A 199 -14.28 -8.59 -4.02
C ASP A 199 -13.61 -9.96 -3.78
N LEU A 200 -12.31 -9.98 -3.41
CA LEU A 200 -11.54 -11.18 -3.10
C LEU A 200 -10.48 -10.86 -2.02
N ILE A 201 -10.28 -11.79 -1.09
CA ILE A 201 -9.20 -11.71 -0.10
C ILE A 201 -8.29 -12.93 -0.29
N VAL A 202 -6.98 -12.70 -0.39
CA VAL A 202 -5.95 -13.75 -0.47
C VAL A 202 -4.81 -13.45 0.50
N LYS A 203 -4.04 -14.46 0.88
CA LYS A 203 -2.94 -14.29 1.85
C LYS A 203 -1.66 -13.76 1.21
N SER A 204 -1.50 -13.94 -0.10
CA SER A 204 -0.31 -13.55 -0.85
C SER A 204 -0.65 -13.40 -2.33
N ALA A 205 0.07 -12.51 -3.04
CA ALA A 205 -0.03 -12.41 -4.50
C ALA A 205 0.42 -13.69 -5.23
N VAL A 206 1.11 -14.60 -4.55
CA VAL A 206 1.44 -15.94 -5.08
C VAL A 206 0.19 -16.76 -5.43
N GLU A 207 -0.94 -16.49 -4.77
CA GLU A 207 -2.23 -17.15 -5.04
C GLU A 207 -2.94 -16.59 -6.28
N LEU A 208 -2.42 -15.51 -6.88
CA LEU A 208 -3.02 -14.82 -8.01
C LEU A 208 -2.35 -15.22 -9.32
N ASN A 209 -3.17 -15.32 -10.36
CA ASN A 209 -2.76 -15.38 -11.75
C ASN A 209 -3.75 -14.57 -12.61
N LEU A 210 -3.44 -14.34 -13.87
CA LEU A 210 -4.25 -13.51 -14.75
C LEU A 210 -5.64 -14.12 -15.02
N GLU A 211 -5.75 -15.43 -15.05
CA GLU A 211 -7.01 -16.17 -15.24
C GLU A 211 -7.96 -15.89 -14.06
N ARG A 212 -7.46 -15.94 -12.82
CA ARG A 212 -8.25 -15.63 -11.61
C ARG A 212 -8.71 -14.18 -11.58
N LEU A 213 -7.83 -13.23 -11.96
CA LEU A 213 -8.19 -11.82 -12.05
C LEU A 213 -9.19 -11.53 -13.18
N ALA A 214 -9.05 -12.20 -14.33
CA ALA A 214 -9.99 -12.08 -15.43
C ALA A 214 -11.38 -12.64 -15.06
N ALA A 215 -11.44 -13.76 -14.33
CA ALA A 215 -12.68 -14.31 -13.81
C ALA A 215 -13.37 -13.32 -12.86
N LEU A 216 -12.63 -12.68 -11.96
CA LEU A 216 -13.15 -11.67 -11.03
C LEU A 216 -13.78 -10.48 -11.77
N VAL A 217 -13.15 -10.01 -12.84
CA VAL A 217 -13.69 -8.92 -13.69
C VAL A 217 -14.94 -9.35 -14.45
N ALA A 218 -15.03 -10.62 -14.87
CA ALA A 218 -16.20 -11.14 -15.57
C ALA A 218 -17.44 -11.28 -14.66
N GLU A 219 -17.26 -11.46 -13.36
CA GLU A 219 -18.34 -11.51 -12.38
C GLU A 219 -19.02 -10.16 -12.24
N GLN A 220 -20.34 -10.10 -12.50
CA GLN A 220 -21.12 -8.87 -12.26
C GLN A 220 -21.17 -8.60 -10.74
N ARG A 221 -20.98 -7.34 -10.35
CA ARG A 221 -21.30 -6.92 -8.96
C ARG A 221 -22.81 -7.11 -8.76
N ARG A 222 -23.16 -7.96 -7.82
CA ARG A 222 -24.55 -8.16 -7.40
C ARG A 222 -25.07 -6.96 -6.60
#